data_37d9535bfb913f7c053f0ac23618921d
#
_entry.id   37d9535bfb913f7c053f0ac23618921d
#
_cell.length_a   1.000
_cell.length_b   1.000
_cell.length_c   1.000
_cell.angle_alpha   90.00
_cell.angle_beta   90.00
_cell.angle_gamma   90.00
#
_symmetry.space_group_name_H-M   'P 1'
#
loop_
_entity.id
_entity.type
_entity.pdbx_description
1 polymer ?
#
loop_
_entity_poly.entity_id
_entity_poly.type
_entity_poly.pdbx_seq_one_letter_code
_entity_poly.pdbx_strand_id
1 'polypeptide(L)'
;DMVLSYTTSPAYHIMAEDEKKYKAAIFDDGHYLQVEVAAITKKGSKSKLSFDFMNFILSEKFQSVIPTTNWMFPVTNIKLPDTFENLNKPSKALLMNSDDIENNRKKWISEWRRALVK
;
A
#
# COMPACT_ATOMS: atom_id res chain seq x y z
N ASP A 1 -9.46 -17.77 -11.64
CA ASP A 1 -8.34 -16.97 -12.19
C ASP A 1 -7.78 -16.09 -11.09
N MET A 2 -6.48 -15.78 -11.16
CA MET A 2 -5.79 -14.91 -10.22
C MET A 2 -5.14 -13.74 -10.95
N VAL A 3 -5.10 -12.59 -10.32
CA VAL A 3 -4.47 -11.37 -10.83
C VAL A 3 -3.58 -10.77 -9.74
N LEU A 4 -2.45 -10.17 -10.15
CA LEU A 4 -1.59 -9.43 -9.23
C LEU A 4 -2.28 -8.14 -8.81
N SER A 5 -2.50 -7.98 -7.51
CA SER A 5 -3.15 -6.79 -6.94
C SER A 5 -2.75 -6.62 -5.46
N TYR A 6 -3.36 -5.66 -4.78
CA TYR A 6 -3.15 -5.44 -3.35
C TYR A 6 -4.11 -6.28 -2.51
N THR A 7 -3.69 -6.63 -1.31
CA THR A 7 -4.56 -7.32 -0.34
C THR A 7 -5.76 -6.46 0.10
N THR A 8 -5.72 -5.17 -0.16
CA THR A 8 -6.81 -4.22 0.09
C THR A 8 -7.77 -4.06 -1.10
N SER A 9 -7.46 -4.58 -2.28
CA SER A 9 -8.32 -4.47 -3.47
C SER A 9 -9.75 -5.00 -3.26
N PRO A 10 -10.01 -6.05 -2.47
CA PRO A 10 -11.38 -6.47 -2.18
C PRO A 10 -12.22 -5.37 -1.52
N ALA A 11 -11.62 -4.48 -0.72
CA ALA A 11 -12.36 -3.36 -0.11
C ALA A 11 -12.90 -2.38 -1.17
N TYR A 12 -12.10 -2.09 -2.20
CA TYR A 12 -12.56 -1.28 -3.33
C TYR A 12 -13.77 -1.91 -4.01
N HIS A 13 -13.70 -3.18 -4.37
CA HIS A 13 -14.79 -3.87 -5.06
C HIS A 13 -16.08 -3.93 -4.22
N ILE A 14 -15.95 -4.12 -2.90
CA ILE A 14 -17.11 -4.16 -2.01
C ILE A 14 -17.72 -2.76 -1.84
N MET A 15 -16.89 -1.73 -1.63
CA MET A 15 -17.38 -0.40 -1.26
C MET A 15 -17.76 0.46 -2.46
N ALA A 16 -17.07 0.33 -3.59
CA ALA A 16 -17.29 1.15 -4.77
C ALA A 16 -18.14 0.46 -5.85
N GLU A 17 -18.14 -0.88 -5.91
CA GLU A 17 -18.81 -1.65 -6.96
C GLU A 17 -19.91 -2.60 -6.42
N ASP A 18 -20.09 -2.65 -5.10
CA ASP A 18 -20.97 -3.62 -4.40
C ASP A 18 -20.70 -5.09 -4.80
N GLU A 19 -19.44 -5.43 -5.11
CA GLU A 19 -19.02 -6.73 -5.61
C GLU A 19 -18.19 -7.48 -4.54
N LYS A 20 -18.72 -8.60 -4.05
CA LYS A 20 -18.15 -9.38 -2.92
C LYS A 20 -17.42 -10.65 -3.34
N LYS A 21 -17.35 -10.95 -4.64
CA LYS A 21 -16.72 -12.19 -5.13
C LYS A 21 -15.20 -12.19 -5.09
N TYR A 22 -14.57 -11.00 -5.06
CA TYR A 22 -13.11 -10.88 -5.06
C TYR A 22 -12.53 -11.05 -3.66
N LYS A 23 -11.47 -11.82 -3.57
CA LYS A 23 -10.76 -12.07 -2.30
C LYS A 23 -9.27 -12.01 -2.52
N ALA A 24 -8.53 -11.54 -1.51
CA ALA A 24 -7.08 -11.64 -1.51
C ALA A 24 -6.66 -13.08 -1.17
N ALA A 25 -5.81 -13.67 -2.00
CA ALA A 25 -5.08 -14.88 -1.63
C ALA A 25 -4.01 -14.53 -0.60
N ILE A 26 -3.93 -15.28 0.48
CA ILE A 26 -2.94 -15.09 1.53
C ILE A 26 -1.97 -16.27 1.51
N PHE A 27 -0.68 -15.99 1.45
CA PHE A 27 0.40 -16.96 1.37
C PHE A 27 1.19 -16.99 2.68
N ASP A 28 1.53 -18.19 3.13
CA ASP A 28 2.28 -18.41 4.39
C ASP A 28 3.72 -17.87 4.31
N ASP A 29 4.31 -17.84 3.12
CA ASP A 29 5.63 -17.23 2.88
C ASP A 29 5.65 -15.72 3.18
N GLY A 30 4.48 -15.09 3.18
CA GLY A 30 4.29 -13.67 3.40
C GLY A 30 3.99 -12.88 2.15
N HIS A 31 3.74 -11.60 2.34
CA HIS A 31 3.43 -10.65 1.26
C HIS A 31 4.39 -9.46 1.29
N TYR A 32 4.78 -8.99 0.11
CA TYR A 32 5.59 -7.79 0.01
C TYR A 32 4.82 -6.58 0.55
N LEU A 33 5.44 -5.87 1.51
CA LEU A 33 4.87 -4.65 2.08
C LEU A 33 5.21 -3.47 1.18
N GLN A 34 4.18 -2.85 0.60
CA GLN A 34 4.31 -1.55 -0.05
C GLN A 34 4.09 -0.45 0.99
N VAL A 35 4.99 0.54 1.02
CA VAL A 35 4.89 1.71 1.87
C VAL A 35 4.93 2.96 0.99
N GLU A 36 3.92 3.82 1.13
CA GLU A 36 3.92 5.15 0.53
C GLU A 36 4.50 6.15 1.51
N VAL A 37 5.39 6.99 1.04
CA VAL A 37 6.11 7.95 1.87
C VAL A 37 5.98 9.37 1.34
N ALA A 38 5.95 10.33 2.25
CA ALA A 38 6.11 11.75 1.95
C ALA A 38 7.37 12.27 2.63
N ALA A 39 8.08 13.16 1.96
CA ALA A 39 9.29 13.76 2.50
C ALA A 39 9.41 15.23 2.12
N ILE A 40 9.99 16.02 3.02
CA ILE A 40 10.34 17.42 2.75
C ILE A 40 11.68 17.45 2.01
N THR A 41 11.71 18.06 0.83
CA THR A 41 12.95 18.26 0.08
C THR A 41 13.87 19.25 0.81
N LYS A 42 15.17 19.21 0.51
CA LYS A 42 16.15 20.16 1.08
C LYS A 42 15.76 21.63 0.85
N LYS A 43 15.15 21.97 -0.29
CA LYS A 43 14.64 23.30 -0.57
C LYS A 43 13.39 23.61 0.27
N GLY A 44 12.49 22.65 0.40
CA GLY A 44 11.24 22.78 1.18
C GLY A 44 11.46 22.88 2.68
N SER A 45 12.61 22.42 3.20
CA SER A 45 12.92 22.48 4.64
C SER A 45 13.06 23.91 5.20
N LYS A 46 13.11 24.92 4.33
CA LYS A 46 13.12 26.35 4.72
C LYS A 46 11.71 26.93 4.84
N SER A 47 10.68 26.18 4.49
CA SER A 47 9.30 26.65 4.51
C SER A 47 8.52 26.05 5.68
N LYS A 48 7.96 26.91 6.51
CA LYS A 48 7.03 26.48 7.58
C LYS A 48 5.85 25.69 7.02
N LEU A 49 5.34 26.08 5.86
CA LEU A 49 4.22 25.41 5.20
C LEU A 49 4.50 23.94 4.90
N SER A 50 5.75 23.59 4.57
CA SER A 50 6.13 22.19 4.34
C SER A 50 5.98 21.35 5.61
N PHE A 51 6.36 21.90 6.76
CA PHE A 51 6.20 21.21 8.06
C PHE A 51 4.74 21.15 8.49
N ASP A 52 3.99 22.24 8.30
CA ASP A 52 2.55 22.28 8.58
C ASP A 52 1.81 21.20 7.74
N PHE A 53 2.19 21.05 6.47
CA PHE A 53 1.64 20.00 5.61
C PHE A 53 2.01 18.60 6.10
N MET A 54 3.26 18.35 6.52
CA MET A 54 3.64 17.06 7.09
C MET A 54 2.87 16.72 8.37
N ASN A 55 2.63 17.71 9.22
CA ASN A 55 1.78 17.53 10.40
C ASN A 55 0.31 17.26 10.00
N PHE A 56 -0.18 17.94 8.98
CA PHE A 56 -1.54 17.74 8.49
C PHE A 56 -1.76 16.32 7.96
N ILE A 57 -0.83 15.78 7.17
CA ILE A 57 -0.97 14.41 6.63
C ILE A 57 -0.92 13.31 7.71
N LEU A 58 -0.39 13.61 8.90
CA LEU A 58 -0.45 12.71 10.06
C LEU A 58 -1.71 12.90 10.91
N SER A 59 -2.52 13.92 10.61
CA SER A 59 -3.76 14.17 11.37
C SER A 59 -4.81 13.09 11.11
N GLU A 60 -5.67 12.86 12.10
CA GLU A 60 -6.81 11.95 11.96
C GLU A 60 -7.68 12.32 10.74
N LYS A 61 -7.89 13.63 10.51
CA LYS A 61 -8.67 14.14 9.38
C LYS A 61 -8.12 13.69 8.02
N PHE A 62 -6.80 13.71 7.84
CA PHE A 62 -6.18 13.26 6.60
C PHE A 62 -6.14 11.73 6.54
N GLN A 63 -5.73 11.09 7.63
CA GLN A 63 -5.57 9.64 7.66
C GLN A 63 -6.89 8.89 7.50
N SER A 64 -8.02 9.47 7.96
CA SER A 64 -9.35 8.83 7.84
C SER A 64 -9.88 8.74 6.41
N VAL A 65 -9.37 9.53 5.47
CA VAL A 65 -9.80 9.44 4.07
C VAL A 65 -8.97 8.44 3.24
N ILE A 66 -7.79 8.05 3.72
CA ILE A 66 -6.88 7.13 3.01
C ILE A 66 -7.56 5.80 2.65
N PRO A 67 -8.28 5.11 3.54
CA PRO A 67 -8.91 3.83 3.22
C PRO A 67 -9.89 3.90 2.03
N THR A 68 -10.59 5.03 1.88
CA THR A 68 -11.67 5.18 0.88
C THR A 68 -11.25 5.94 -0.37
N THR A 69 -10.10 6.59 -0.37
CA THR A 69 -9.60 7.37 -1.51
C THR A 69 -8.36 6.77 -2.14
N ASN A 70 -7.51 6.13 -1.34
CA ASN A 70 -6.27 5.49 -1.80
C ASN A 70 -6.27 3.96 -1.60
N TRP A 71 -7.29 3.42 -0.96
CA TRP A 71 -7.46 1.96 -0.74
C TRP A 71 -6.27 1.32 -0.02
N MET A 72 -5.67 2.07 0.92
CA MET A 72 -4.54 1.64 1.73
C MET A 72 -4.85 1.76 3.22
N PHE A 73 -4.06 1.09 4.04
CA PHE A 73 -4.12 1.28 5.49
C PHE A 73 -3.47 2.61 5.87
N PRO A 74 -4.08 3.39 6.79
CA PRO A 74 -3.45 4.57 7.35
C PRO A 74 -2.26 4.20 8.23
N VAL A 75 -1.35 5.15 8.45
CA VAL A 75 -0.18 4.96 9.32
C VAL A 75 -0.44 5.34 10.78
N THR A 76 -1.55 5.99 11.05
CA THR A 76 -1.97 6.34 12.42
C THR A 76 -3.12 5.45 12.87
N ASN A 77 -3.29 5.35 14.19
CA ASN A 77 -4.38 4.55 14.78
C ASN A 77 -5.70 5.33 14.69
N ILE A 78 -6.49 5.04 13.68
CA ILE A 78 -7.82 5.60 13.45
C ILE A 78 -8.85 4.48 13.36
N LYS A 79 -10.14 4.81 13.51
CA LYS A 79 -11.21 3.87 13.22
C LYS A 79 -11.26 3.60 11.71
N LEU A 80 -11.10 2.34 11.34
CA LEU A 80 -11.22 1.90 9.95
C LEU A 80 -12.69 1.70 9.55
N PRO A 81 -13.02 1.80 8.25
CA PRO A 81 -14.29 1.27 7.75
C PRO A 81 -14.38 -0.25 8.02
N ASP A 82 -15.58 -0.75 8.33
CA ASP A 82 -15.82 -2.16 8.65
C ASP A 82 -15.27 -3.11 7.57
N THR A 83 -15.35 -2.71 6.30
CA THR A 83 -14.79 -3.48 5.19
C THR A 83 -13.28 -3.68 5.33
N PHE A 84 -12.54 -2.65 5.78
CA PHE A 84 -11.09 -2.74 6.01
C PHE A 84 -10.74 -3.57 7.25
N GLU A 85 -11.56 -3.49 8.30
CA GLU A 85 -11.36 -4.31 9.51
C GLU A 85 -11.48 -5.80 9.21
N ASN A 86 -12.38 -6.17 8.28
CA ASN A 86 -12.68 -7.54 7.89
C ASN A 86 -11.80 -8.08 6.73
N LEU A 87 -10.84 -7.31 6.23
CA LEU A 87 -9.91 -7.81 5.22
C LEU A 87 -8.99 -8.90 5.78
N ASN A 88 -8.75 -9.92 4.97
CA ASN A 88 -7.71 -10.90 5.26
C ASN A 88 -6.34 -10.21 5.27
N LYS A 89 -5.61 -10.34 6.37
CA LYS A 89 -4.28 -9.75 6.54
C LYS A 89 -3.22 -10.83 6.49
N PRO A 90 -2.12 -10.62 5.75
CA PRO A 90 -0.97 -11.51 5.81
C PRO A 90 -0.42 -11.60 7.23
N SER A 91 -0.05 -12.80 7.65
CA SER A 91 0.62 -13.02 8.94
C SER A 91 2.06 -12.49 8.96
N LYS A 92 2.66 -12.32 7.77
CA LYS A 92 4.05 -11.90 7.60
C LYS A 92 4.16 -10.86 6.48
N ALA A 93 4.74 -9.71 6.82
CA ALA A 93 5.12 -8.69 5.85
C ALA A 93 6.59 -8.86 5.44
N LEU A 94 6.86 -8.84 4.14
CA LEU A 94 8.19 -8.94 3.57
C LEU A 94 8.68 -7.55 3.18
N LEU A 95 9.79 -7.12 3.78
CA LEU A 95 10.56 -5.97 3.34
C LEU A 95 11.88 -6.47 2.79
N MET A 96 12.16 -6.14 1.53
CA MET A 96 13.42 -6.49 0.91
C MET A 96 14.50 -5.49 1.29
N ASN A 97 15.76 -5.97 1.35
CA ASN A 97 16.90 -5.10 1.54
C ASN A 97 17.06 -4.14 0.35
N SER A 98 17.36 -2.87 0.63
CA SER A 98 17.49 -1.83 -0.40
C SER A 98 18.61 -2.12 -1.40
N ASP A 99 19.74 -2.65 -0.93
CA ASP A 99 20.90 -2.98 -1.78
C ASP A 99 20.54 -4.15 -2.71
N ASP A 100 19.79 -5.15 -2.22
CA ASP A 100 19.30 -6.25 -3.06
C ASP A 100 18.35 -5.74 -4.14
N ILE A 101 17.47 -4.80 -3.81
CA ILE A 101 16.57 -4.18 -4.78
C ILE A 101 17.37 -3.41 -5.83
N GLU A 102 18.32 -2.56 -5.42
CA GLU A 102 19.13 -1.77 -6.34
C GLU A 102 19.92 -2.67 -7.30
N ASN A 103 20.59 -3.69 -6.78
CA ASN A 103 21.44 -4.58 -7.54
C ASN A 103 20.67 -5.53 -8.49
N ASN A 104 19.45 -5.92 -8.13
CA ASN A 104 18.70 -6.96 -8.86
C ASN A 104 17.48 -6.42 -9.63
N ARG A 105 17.04 -5.18 -9.41
CA ARG A 105 15.79 -4.64 -9.97
C ARG A 105 15.67 -4.84 -11.48
N LYS A 106 16.73 -4.55 -12.24
CA LYS A 106 16.72 -4.72 -13.71
C LYS A 106 16.56 -6.17 -14.12
N LYS A 107 17.25 -7.08 -13.43
CA LYS A 107 17.17 -8.52 -13.66
C LYS A 107 15.76 -9.02 -13.36
N TRP A 108 15.21 -8.70 -12.20
CA TRP A 108 13.86 -9.13 -11.80
C TRP A 108 12.77 -8.62 -12.76
N ILE A 109 12.84 -7.37 -13.20
CA ILE A 109 11.92 -6.82 -14.21
C ILE A 109 12.02 -7.60 -15.52
N SER A 110 13.23 -7.94 -15.96
CA SER A 110 13.44 -8.72 -17.19
C SER A 110 12.88 -10.14 -17.07
N GLU A 111 13.12 -10.80 -15.93
CA GLU A 111 12.62 -12.15 -15.67
C GLU A 111 11.09 -12.17 -15.59
N TRP A 112 10.50 -11.19 -14.89
CA TRP A 112 9.06 -11.04 -14.78
C TRP A 112 8.39 -10.84 -16.16
N ARG A 113 8.96 -9.94 -16.98
CA ARG A 113 8.47 -9.74 -18.35
C ARG A 113 8.52 -11.01 -19.20
N ARG A 114 9.61 -11.77 -19.11
CA ARG A 114 9.74 -13.05 -19.85
C ARG A 114 8.75 -14.11 -19.38
N ALA A 115 8.41 -14.11 -18.11
CA ALA A 115 7.42 -15.04 -17.56
C ALA A 115 5.99 -14.75 -18.03
N LEU A 116 5.67 -13.47 -18.29
CA LEU A 116 4.33 -13.03 -18.70
C LEU A 116 4.13 -13.04 -20.23
N VAL A 117 5.18 -12.85 -20.99
CA VAL A 117 5.12 -12.89 -22.48
C VAL A 117 5.38 -14.33 -22.92
N LYS A 118 4.31 -15.09 -23.12
CA LYS A 118 4.31 -16.37 -23.82
C LYS A 118 3.85 -16.15 -25.23
#